data_a46a222b4e3211e875c23bf137c3c841
#
_entry.id   a46a222b4e3211e875c23bf137c3c841
#
_cell.length_a   1.000
_cell.length_b   1.000
_cell.length_c   1.000
_cell.angle_alpha   90.00
_cell.angle_beta   90.00
_cell.angle_gamma   90.00
#
_symmetry.space_group_name_H-M   'P 1'
#
loop_
_entity.id
_entity.type
_entity.pdbx_description
1 polymer ?
#
loop_
_entity_poly.entity_id
_entity_poly.type
_entity_poly.pdbx_seq_one_letter_code
_entity_poly.pdbx_strand_id
1 'polypeptide(L)'
;MVGLSSVQNGRLTYGYNYVADQRFKVQSDKPLPEGDHIFSFEFKPAGEADVSKGKDVPATITLFVDGAPVGRGDLPVTIPLSLGLAAGVCVGADAGSPVMTDYKAPFPFAGTVKKALIDVTGDAVEDKAAKMRMYLARQ
;
A
#
# COMPACT_ATOMS: atom_id res chain seq x y z
N MET A 1 -6.06 -7.27 1.68
CA MET A 1 -4.91 -6.30 1.70
C MET A 1 -5.30 -5.05 0.93
N VAL A 2 -4.86 -3.89 1.39
CA VAL A 2 -5.28 -2.59 0.84
C VAL A 2 -4.27 -2.06 -0.18
N GLY A 3 -2.98 -2.20 0.08
CA GLY A 3 -1.91 -1.71 -0.78
C GLY A 3 -0.81 -2.75 -0.98
N LEU A 4 -0.22 -2.79 -2.14
CA LEU A 4 0.86 -3.69 -2.52
C LEU A 4 1.89 -2.94 -3.35
N SER A 5 3.16 -2.99 -2.94
CA SER A 5 4.29 -2.65 -3.80
C SER A 5 4.86 -3.95 -4.39
N SER A 6 4.96 -4.03 -5.69
CA SER A 6 5.36 -5.23 -6.42
C SER A 6 6.16 -4.90 -7.67
N VAL A 7 6.75 -5.92 -8.27
CA VAL A 7 7.35 -5.82 -9.62
C VAL A 7 6.47 -6.59 -10.60
N GLN A 8 5.89 -5.88 -11.55
CA GLN A 8 5.02 -6.44 -12.57
C GLN A 8 5.54 -6.07 -13.96
N ASN A 9 5.76 -7.07 -14.81
CA ASN A 9 6.29 -6.87 -16.16
C ASN A 9 7.58 -6.01 -16.18
N GLY A 10 8.48 -6.25 -15.22
CA GLY A 10 9.73 -5.52 -15.07
C GLY A 10 9.60 -4.07 -14.60
N ARG A 11 8.42 -3.65 -14.13
CA ARG A 11 8.19 -2.29 -13.60
C ARG A 11 7.83 -2.33 -12.13
N LEU A 12 8.35 -1.35 -11.38
CA LEU A 12 7.89 -1.12 -10.02
C LEU A 12 6.43 -0.67 -10.07
N THR A 13 5.59 -1.34 -9.32
CA THR A 13 4.15 -1.15 -9.36
C THR A 13 3.61 -1.03 -7.94
N TYR A 14 2.80 -0.01 -7.69
CA TYR A 14 1.99 0.11 -6.49
C TYR A 14 0.52 -0.09 -6.85
N GLY A 15 -0.11 -1.06 -6.24
CA GLY A 15 -1.54 -1.29 -6.34
C GLY A 15 -2.27 -0.87 -5.07
N TYR A 16 -3.40 -0.23 -5.19
CA TYR A 16 -4.28 0.15 -4.08
C TYR A 16 -5.69 -0.35 -4.34
N ASN A 17 -6.24 -1.08 -3.38
CA ASN A 17 -7.58 -1.65 -3.44
C ASN A 17 -8.49 -0.93 -2.44
N TYR A 18 -9.42 -0.13 -2.95
CA TYR A 18 -10.43 0.53 -2.16
C TYR A 18 -11.66 -0.38 -2.02
N VAL A 19 -11.68 -1.17 -0.93
CA VAL A 19 -12.80 -2.03 -0.51
C VAL A 19 -13.36 -2.96 -1.61
N ALA A 20 -12.49 -3.41 -2.53
CA ALA A 20 -12.83 -4.20 -3.71
C ALA A 20 -13.74 -3.49 -4.75
N ASP A 21 -14.14 -2.25 -4.49
CA ASP A 21 -14.94 -1.43 -5.39
C ASP A 21 -14.09 -0.74 -6.46
N GLN A 22 -13.04 -0.07 -6.03
CA GLN A 22 -12.11 0.62 -6.92
C GLN A 22 -10.67 0.14 -6.70
N ARG A 23 -9.92 0.06 -7.80
CA ARG A 23 -8.51 -0.30 -7.76
C ARG A 23 -7.70 0.70 -8.55
N PHE A 24 -6.61 1.14 -7.95
CA PHE A 24 -5.70 2.13 -8.53
C PHE A 24 -4.32 1.52 -8.70
N LYS A 25 -3.63 1.88 -9.76
CA LYS A 25 -2.32 1.36 -10.11
C LYS A 25 -1.39 2.49 -10.49
N VAL A 26 -0.22 2.53 -9.86
CA VAL A 26 0.87 3.44 -10.20
C VAL A 26 2.07 2.61 -10.60
N GLN A 27 2.69 2.92 -11.72
CA GLN A 27 3.85 2.18 -12.24
C GLN A 27 5.02 3.12 -12.54
N SER A 28 6.23 2.57 -12.48
CA SER A 28 7.41 3.27 -12.93
C SER A 28 7.36 3.55 -14.44
N ASP A 29 7.87 4.70 -14.85
CA ASP A 29 7.89 5.15 -16.24
C ASP A 29 8.76 4.25 -17.12
N LYS A 30 9.79 3.65 -16.51
CA LYS A 30 10.74 2.77 -17.17
C LYS A 30 10.81 1.40 -16.49
N PRO A 31 11.24 0.36 -17.20
CA PRO A 31 11.57 -0.92 -16.60
C PRO A 31 12.65 -0.75 -15.52
N LEU A 32 12.63 -1.62 -14.52
CA LEU A 32 13.62 -1.66 -13.46
C LEU A 32 14.97 -2.11 -14.02
N PRO A 33 16.08 -1.52 -13.54
CA PRO A 33 17.41 -2.01 -13.86
C PRO A 33 17.66 -3.38 -13.19
N GLU A 34 18.58 -4.14 -13.75
CA GLU A 34 19.04 -5.40 -13.17
C GLU A 34 20.02 -5.14 -12.01
N GLY A 35 20.07 -6.06 -11.06
CA GLY A 35 21.00 -6.02 -9.94
C GLY A 35 20.33 -5.67 -8.61
N ASP A 36 21.17 -5.33 -7.63
CA ASP A 36 20.73 -4.97 -6.29
C ASP A 36 20.29 -3.50 -6.25
N HIS A 37 19.03 -3.27 -5.90
CA HIS A 37 18.44 -1.93 -5.85
C HIS A 37 17.57 -1.75 -4.62
N ILE A 38 17.38 -0.50 -4.23
CA ILE A 38 16.42 -0.11 -3.20
C ILE A 38 15.17 0.41 -3.91
N PHE A 39 14.07 -0.32 -3.75
CA PHE A 39 12.75 0.12 -4.20
C PHE A 39 12.00 0.69 -3.02
N SER A 40 11.41 1.85 -3.21
CA SER A 40 10.57 2.46 -2.19
C SER A 40 9.37 3.17 -2.79
N PHE A 41 8.38 3.42 -1.95
CA PHE A 41 7.26 4.29 -2.28
C PHE A 41 6.96 5.22 -1.11
N GLU A 42 6.52 6.41 -1.43
CA GLU A 42 5.95 7.35 -0.49
C GLU A 42 4.44 7.42 -0.71
N PHE A 43 3.69 7.26 0.38
CA PHE A 43 2.25 7.45 0.42
C PHE A 43 1.97 8.75 1.17
N LYS A 44 1.50 9.77 0.46
CA LYS A 44 1.27 11.10 1.03
C LYS A 44 -0.22 11.46 0.95
N PRO A 45 -0.95 11.43 2.07
CA PRO A 45 -2.33 11.89 2.10
C PRO A 45 -2.40 13.41 1.88
N ALA A 46 -3.46 13.87 1.20
CA ALA A 46 -3.67 15.28 0.88
C ALA A 46 -4.32 16.09 2.01
N GLY A 47 -4.53 15.48 3.19
CA GLY A 47 -5.15 16.13 4.33
C GLY A 47 -5.44 15.13 5.44
N GLU A 48 -6.26 15.54 6.39
CA GLU A 48 -6.72 14.67 7.47
C GLU A 48 -8.06 14.01 7.12
N ALA A 49 -8.15 12.72 7.40
CA ALA A 49 -9.39 11.99 7.27
C ALA A 49 -10.35 12.38 8.40
N ASP A 50 -11.61 12.65 8.08
CA ASP A 50 -12.66 12.84 9.07
C ASP A 50 -13.51 11.55 9.14
N VAL A 51 -13.06 10.64 9.95
CA VAL A 51 -13.70 9.32 10.15
C VAL A 51 -15.14 9.47 10.65
N SER A 52 -15.42 10.52 11.45
CA SER A 52 -16.76 10.76 12.01
C SER A 52 -17.78 11.13 10.93
N LYS A 53 -17.32 11.70 9.82
CA LYS A 53 -18.13 12.10 8.67
C LYS A 53 -17.98 11.15 7.48
N GLY A 54 -17.24 10.04 7.64
CA GLY A 54 -16.94 9.12 6.55
C GLY A 54 -16.18 9.78 5.40
N LYS A 55 -15.38 10.82 5.72
CA LYS A 55 -14.67 11.59 4.70
C LYS A 55 -13.37 10.91 4.34
N ASP A 56 -13.29 10.44 3.11
CA ASP A 56 -12.10 9.95 2.48
C ASP A 56 -11.10 11.08 2.19
N VAL A 57 -9.83 10.73 2.12
CA VAL A 57 -8.76 11.67 1.78
C VAL A 57 -8.05 11.17 0.53
N PRO A 58 -7.89 12.01 -0.50
CA PRO A 58 -7.01 11.67 -1.60
C PRO A 58 -5.57 11.54 -1.13
N ALA A 59 -4.78 10.75 -1.86
CA ALA A 59 -3.35 10.61 -1.60
C ALA A 59 -2.55 10.61 -2.88
N THR A 60 -1.28 10.95 -2.78
CA THR A 60 -0.31 10.80 -3.87
C THR A 60 0.65 9.67 -3.53
N ILE A 61 0.91 8.81 -4.51
CA ILE A 61 1.95 7.79 -4.47
C ILE A 61 3.11 8.23 -5.34
N THR A 62 4.31 8.21 -4.78
CA THR A 62 5.54 8.40 -5.55
C THR A 62 6.41 7.14 -5.41
N LEU A 63 6.88 6.61 -6.52
CA LEU A 63 7.75 5.44 -6.58
C LEU A 63 9.19 5.87 -6.79
N PHE A 64 10.11 5.19 -6.13
CA PHE A 64 11.54 5.48 -6.18
C PHE A 64 12.35 4.22 -6.44
N VAL A 65 13.43 4.38 -7.20
CA VAL A 65 14.52 3.40 -7.32
C VAL A 65 15.81 4.10 -6.91
N ASP A 66 16.50 3.55 -5.91
CA ASP A 66 17.74 4.12 -5.35
C ASP A 66 17.60 5.60 -4.97
N GLY A 67 16.43 5.98 -4.45
CA GLY A 67 16.13 7.36 -4.04
C GLY A 67 15.73 8.30 -5.17
N ALA A 68 15.80 7.88 -6.43
CA ALA A 68 15.35 8.67 -7.56
C ALA A 68 13.86 8.38 -7.88
N PRO A 69 13.00 9.41 -8.07
CA PRO A 69 11.61 9.20 -8.42
C PRO A 69 11.50 8.62 -9.84
N VAL A 70 10.70 7.55 -9.96
CA VAL A 70 10.52 6.80 -11.21
C VAL A 70 9.06 6.67 -11.64
N GLY A 71 8.13 7.13 -10.84
CA GLY A 71 6.72 7.14 -11.16
C GLY A 71 5.91 7.85 -10.09
N ARG A 72 4.78 8.43 -10.49
CA ARG A 72 3.85 9.11 -9.58
C ARG A 72 2.41 8.91 -10.06
N GLY A 73 1.50 8.81 -9.11
CA GLY A 73 0.08 8.77 -9.38
C GLY A 73 -0.73 9.24 -8.18
N ASP A 74 -1.97 9.64 -8.47
CA ASP A 74 -2.89 10.11 -7.45
C ASP A 74 -3.96 9.06 -7.17
N LEU A 75 -4.25 8.87 -5.90
CA LEU A 75 -5.37 8.09 -5.40
C LEU A 75 -6.49 9.07 -5.05
N PRO A 76 -7.60 9.08 -5.79
CA PRO A 76 -8.70 10.01 -5.51
C PRO A 76 -9.38 9.73 -4.18
N VAL A 77 -9.31 8.49 -3.71
CA VAL A 77 -9.89 8.05 -2.43
C VAL A 77 -8.94 7.13 -1.68
N THR A 78 -8.95 7.21 -0.36
CA THR A 78 -8.25 6.27 0.51
C THR A 78 -9.18 5.79 1.62
N ILE A 79 -8.93 4.62 2.17
CA ILE A 79 -9.74 4.07 3.25
C ILE A 79 -9.46 4.87 4.53
N PRO A 80 -10.47 5.55 5.11
CA PRO A 80 -10.27 6.41 6.28
C PRO A 80 -10.03 5.62 7.57
N LEU A 81 -10.31 4.34 7.56
CA LEU A 81 -10.16 3.44 8.69
C LEU A 81 -9.22 2.29 8.36
N SER A 82 -8.42 1.90 9.33
CA SER A 82 -7.80 0.59 9.34
C SER A 82 -8.92 -0.46 9.48
N LEU A 83 -9.56 -0.77 8.38
CA LEU A 83 -10.43 -1.95 8.32
C LEU A 83 -9.50 -3.14 8.51
N GLY A 84 -9.41 -3.61 9.73
CA GLY A 84 -8.56 -4.71 10.17
C GLY A 84 -8.95 -6.03 9.53
N LEU A 85 -8.88 -6.06 8.21
CA LEU A 85 -9.02 -7.26 7.43
C LEU A 85 -7.71 -8.04 7.56
N ALA A 86 -7.70 -8.92 8.48
CA ALA A 86 -6.97 -10.17 8.70
C ALA A 86 -5.57 -10.39 8.08
N ALA A 87 -5.13 -9.62 7.12
CA ALA A 87 -3.80 -9.74 6.53
C ALA A 87 -2.89 -8.64 7.08
N GLY A 88 -1.92 -9.02 7.89
CA GLY A 88 -0.85 -8.14 8.33
C GLY A 88 0.05 -7.71 7.17
N VAL A 89 1.13 -7.00 7.49
CA VAL A 89 2.18 -6.69 6.51
C VAL A 89 2.86 -7.98 6.06
N CYS A 90 2.89 -8.21 4.76
CA CYS A 90 3.59 -9.33 4.13
C CYS A 90 4.78 -8.80 3.33
N VAL A 91 5.89 -9.52 3.36
CA VAL A 91 7.11 -9.19 2.60
C VAL A 91 7.51 -10.41 1.79
N GLY A 92 7.85 -10.20 0.53
CA GLY A 92 8.30 -11.26 -0.39
C GLY A 92 7.17 -11.98 -1.12
N ALA A 93 5.93 -11.90 -0.67
CA ALA A 93 4.78 -12.43 -1.40
C ALA A 93 3.48 -11.75 -0.97
N ASP A 94 2.52 -11.67 -1.88
CA ASP A 94 1.10 -11.43 -1.55
C ASP A 94 0.44 -12.79 -1.30
N ALA A 95 0.30 -13.16 -0.03
CA ALA A 95 -0.15 -14.49 0.38
C ALA A 95 -1.66 -14.63 0.56
N GLY A 96 -2.37 -13.51 0.56
CA GLY A 96 -3.82 -13.45 0.83
C GLY A 96 -4.67 -13.30 -0.43
N SER A 97 -5.78 -12.60 -0.28
CA SER A 97 -6.58 -12.19 -1.44
C SER A 97 -5.83 -11.13 -2.25
N PRO A 98 -5.79 -11.25 -3.59
CA PRO A 98 -5.03 -10.32 -4.42
C PRO A 98 -5.50 -8.88 -4.22
N VAL A 99 -4.55 -7.96 -4.12
CA VAL A 99 -4.84 -6.52 -4.07
C VAL A 99 -5.41 -6.03 -5.39
N MET A 100 -4.85 -6.55 -6.48
CA MET A 100 -5.25 -6.23 -7.85
C MET A 100 -5.85 -7.44 -8.55
N THR A 101 -6.51 -7.22 -9.69
CA THR A 101 -7.16 -8.29 -10.47
C THR A 101 -6.28 -8.87 -11.58
N ASP A 102 -5.12 -8.29 -11.82
CA ASP A 102 -4.21 -8.64 -12.90
C ASP A 102 -3.17 -9.72 -12.54
N TYR A 103 -3.26 -10.26 -11.34
CA TYR A 103 -2.49 -11.43 -10.91
C TYR A 103 -3.33 -12.33 -9.99
N LYS A 104 -2.83 -13.51 -9.71
CA LYS A 104 -3.45 -14.47 -8.76
C LYS A 104 -2.55 -14.65 -7.55
N ALA A 105 -3.14 -14.74 -6.36
CA ALA A 105 -2.41 -15.13 -5.16
C ALA A 105 -2.21 -16.66 -5.10
N PRO A 106 -1.14 -17.15 -4.47
CA PRO A 106 -0.03 -16.36 -3.95
C PRO A 106 0.80 -15.73 -5.08
N PHE A 107 1.26 -14.50 -4.86
CA PHE A 107 2.08 -13.77 -5.82
C PHE A 107 3.46 -13.49 -5.23
N PRO A 108 4.41 -14.44 -5.37
CA PRO A 108 5.74 -14.29 -4.83
C PRO A 108 6.58 -13.29 -5.63
N PHE A 109 7.47 -12.59 -4.97
CA PHE A 109 8.50 -11.81 -5.62
C PHE A 109 9.54 -12.75 -6.24
N ALA A 110 9.85 -12.56 -7.51
CA ALA A 110 10.78 -13.44 -8.24
C ALA A 110 12.26 -13.20 -7.90
N GLY A 111 12.58 -12.14 -7.18
CA GLY A 111 13.93 -11.81 -6.73
C GLY A 111 14.17 -12.17 -5.25
N THR A 112 15.26 -11.64 -4.70
CA THR A 112 15.61 -11.81 -3.29
C THR A 112 15.37 -10.50 -2.53
N VAL A 113 14.56 -10.54 -1.48
CA VAL A 113 14.39 -9.42 -0.56
C VAL A 113 15.42 -9.56 0.56
N LYS A 114 16.40 -8.66 0.58
CA LYS A 114 17.45 -8.67 1.64
C LYS A 114 16.99 -7.96 2.90
N LYS A 115 16.20 -6.88 2.74
CA LYS A 115 15.69 -6.06 3.85
C LYS A 115 14.40 -5.36 3.43
N ALA A 116 13.47 -5.23 4.35
CA ALA A 116 12.31 -4.35 4.23
C ALA A 116 12.32 -3.34 5.39
N LEU A 117 12.02 -2.09 5.08
CA LEU A 117 11.90 -1.02 6.06
C LEU A 117 10.57 -0.31 5.84
N ILE A 118 9.83 -0.13 6.93
CA ILE A 118 8.59 0.66 6.93
C ILE A 118 8.83 1.84 7.86
N ASP A 119 8.79 3.04 7.30
CA ASP A 119 8.89 4.28 8.05
C ASP A 119 7.52 4.96 8.05
N VAL A 120 6.98 5.18 9.24
CA VAL A 120 5.70 5.86 9.45
C VAL A 120 6.02 7.15 10.20
N THR A 121 6.24 8.23 9.45
CA THR A 121 6.46 9.57 10.00
C THR A 121 5.14 10.33 10.05
N GLY A 122 4.86 10.96 11.16
CA GLY A 122 3.65 11.73 11.42
C GLY A 122 3.00 11.35 12.75
N ASP A 123 2.06 12.16 13.19
CA ASP A 123 1.28 11.87 14.39
C ASP A 123 0.40 10.63 14.12
N ALA A 124 0.58 9.61 14.95
CA ALA A 124 -0.30 8.44 14.91
C ALA A 124 -1.71 8.89 15.31
N VAL A 125 -2.64 8.84 14.36
CA VAL A 125 -4.06 9.02 14.65
C VAL A 125 -4.54 7.78 15.40
N GLU A 126 -4.46 7.81 16.72
CA GLU A 126 -4.99 6.73 17.57
C GLU A 126 -6.50 6.90 17.73
N ASP A 127 -7.27 6.21 16.90
CA ASP A 127 -8.70 6.09 17.17
C ASP A 127 -8.92 5.12 18.35
N LYS A 128 -8.92 5.69 19.58
CA LYS A 128 -9.16 4.95 20.82
C LYS A 128 -10.52 4.24 20.82
N ALA A 129 -11.52 4.79 20.16
CA ALA A 129 -12.85 4.19 20.06
C ALA A 129 -12.88 2.98 19.12
N ALA A 130 -12.14 3.01 18.01
CA ALA A 130 -11.99 1.85 17.13
C ALA A 130 -11.19 0.74 17.81
N LYS A 131 -10.14 1.10 18.55
CA LYS A 131 -9.34 0.16 19.34
C LYS A 131 -10.18 -0.56 20.39
N MET A 132 -11.03 0.20 21.11
CA MET A 132 -11.97 -0.37 22.09
C MET A 132 -13.01 -1.30 21.45
N ARG A 133 -13.56 -0.93 20.30
CA ARG A 133 -14.51 -1.79 19.54
C ARG A 133 -13.85 -3.08 19.08
N MET A 134 -12.60 -3.05 18.64
CA MET A 134 -11.85 -4.25 18.29
C MET A 134 -11.62 -5.17 19.50
N TYR A 135 -11.32 -4.61 20.68
CA TYR A 135 -11.18 -5.41 21.90
C TYR A 135 -12.49 -6.07 22.31
N LEU A 136 -13.61 -5.36 22.23
CA LEU A 136 -14.93 -5.88 22.56
C LEU A 136 -15.44 -6.96 21.58
N ALA A 137 -15.05 -6.84 20.30
CA ALA A 137 -15.41 -7.84 19.28
C ALA A 137 -14.60 -9.15 19.36
N ARG A 138 -13.55 -9.20 20.18
CA ARG A 138 -12.70 -10.39 20.38
C ARG A 138 -13.05 -11.18 21.64
N GLN A 139 -14.02 -10.73 22.43
CA GLN A 139 -14.57 -11.47 23.56
C GLN A 139 -15.83 -12.24 23.16
#